data_40f1e477b2d4d94320303f7b39db6473
#
_entry.id   40f1e477b2d4d94320303f7b39db6473
#
_cell.length_a   1.000
_cell.length_b   1.000
_cell.length_c   1.000
_cell.angle_alpha   90.00
_cell.angle_beta   90.00
_cell.angle_gamma   90.00
#
_symmetry.space_group_name_H-M   'P 1'
#
loop_
_entity.id
_entity.type
_entity.pdbx_description
1 polymer ?
#
loop_
_entity_poly.entity_id
_entity_poly.type
_entity_poly.pdbx_seq_one_letter_code
_entity_poly.pdbx_strand_id
1 'polypeptide(L)'
;LMLIYGLGMVMGDILNPVWLFQGMEKMRFMTVVNFIAKVSFTGLIFICIRTPEDSIYVTLFNSIGYIVAGVISYIFACRYFKLRPEMPTLRAIQQQLRDGGYIFLSTVSMNLYRNSNVLILGFFLNDALVGLYAGAEKIIKAAQSITTPISNALFPYVAKFFKDSAFNQKIRQIKRLSLLMTIPLTVITIMVGVFAPLANRVLLDNVDYKAIELIRIMSPVILVGGLNYILGIVGLVNIGAQRRFFKYVTISGIGSLLFMLISVHWLGVYSAAIAMALTEYILFVFCVYQFMLLHKCSH
;
A
#
# COMPACT_ATOMS: atom_id res chain seq x y z
N LEU A 1 0.63 13.58 -23.12
CA LEU A 1 0.09 14.66 -22.27
C LEU A 1 -0.20 14.17 -20.85
N MET A 2 -0.93 13.07 -20.65
CA MET A 2 -1.22 12.51 -19.31
C MET A 2 0.05 12.25 -18.48
N LEU A 3 1.12 11.72 -19.08
CA LEU A 3 2.38 11.47 -18.37
C LEU A 3 3.03 12.78 -17.90
N ILE A 4 2.99 13.84 -18.70
CA ILE A 4 3.54 15.15 -18.34
C ILE A 4 2.75 15.74 -17.18
N TYR A 5 1.43 15.67 -17.22
CA TYR A 5 0.58 16.13 -16.12
C TYR A 5 0.81 15.29 -14.86
N GLY A 6 1.08 13.98 -15.00
CA GLY A 6 1.40 13.09 -13.87
C GLY A 6 2.69 13.46 -13.13
N LEU A 7 3.67 14.11 -13.80
CA LEU A 7 4.89 14.60 -13.15
C LEU A 7 4.61 15.63 -12.05
N GLY A 8 3.52 16.38 -12.16
CA GLY A 8 3.10 17.30 -11.12
C GLY A 8 2.76 16.62 -9.79
N MET A 9 2.23 15.38 -9.82
CA MET A 9 2.01 14.59 -8.59
C MET A 9 3.33 14.27 -7.90
N VAL A 10 4.36 13.92 -8.67
CA VAL A 10 5.71 13.63 -8.13
C VAL A 10 6.30 14.88 -7.47
N MET A 11 6.17 16.04 -8.12
CA MET A 11 6.63 17.31 -7.55
C MET A 11 5.89 17.67 -6.26
N GLY A 12 4.56 17.46 -6.23
CA GLY A 12 3.76 17.67 -5.02
C GLY A 12 4.15 16.75 -3.87
N ASP A 13 4.43 15.49 -4.17
CA ASP A 13 4.85 14.49 -3.17
C ASP A 13 6.24 14.79 -2.60
N ILE A 14 7.18 15.26 -3.43
CA ILE A 14 8.52 15.72 -3.00
C ILE A 14 8.41 16.89 -2.02
N LEU A 15 7.49 17.84 -2.27
CA LEU A 15 7.27 18.99 -1.42
C LEU A 15 6.55 18.65 -0.10
N ASN A 16 5.98 17.46 0.00
CA ASN A 16 5.20 17.03 1.15
C ASN A 16 6.08 16.36 2.22
N PRO A 17 6.44 17.02 3.34
CA PRO A 17 7.38 16.51 4.32
C PRO A 17 6.74 15.50 5.29
N VAL A 18 6.10 14.45 4.77
CA VAL A 18 5.43 13.40 5.57
C VAL A 18 6.38 12.78 6.59
N TRP A 19 7.62 12.51 6.18
CA TRP A 19 8.66 11.93 7.03
C TRP A 19 8.98 12.79 8.26
N LEU A 20 8.93 14.12 8.13
CA LEU A 20 9.19 15.05 9.22
C LEU A 20 8.06 15.01 10.26
N PHE A 21 6.80 15.09 9.79
CA PHE A 21 5.63 15.02 10.68
C PHE A 21 5.51 13.66 11.37
N GLN A 22 5.91 12.58 10.67
CA GLN A 22 5.99 11.24 11.21
C GLN A 22 7.06 11.14 12.32
N GLY A 23 8.27 11.64 12.06
CA GLY A 23 9.35 11.65 13.03
C GLY A 23 9.07 12.50 14.27
N MET A 24 8.29 13.58 14.11
CA MET A 24 7.87 14.46 15.20
C MET A 24 6.55 14.06 15.86
N GLU A 25 5.96 12.92 15.48
CA GLU A 25 4.65 12.41 15.98
C GLU A 25 3.47 13.40 15.82
N LYS A 26 3.55 14.31 14.85
CA LYS A 26 2.56 15.36 14.59
C LYS A 26 1.70 15.09 13.34
N MET A 27 1.27 13.85 13.16
CA MET A 27 0.57 13.40 11.94
C MET A 27 -0.80 14.03 11.70
N ARG A 28 -1.47 14.56 12.75
CA ARG A 28 -2.84 15.11 12.63
C ARG A 28 -2.94 16.21 11.57
N PHE A 29 -1.97 17.10 11.51
CA PHE A 29 -1.98 18.19 10.55
C PHE A 29 -1.90 17.70 9.11
N MET A 30 -0.99 16.75 8.85
CA MET A 30 -0.84 16.13 7.53
C MET A 30 -2.13 15.46 7.06
N THR A 31 -2.79 14.74 7.96
CA THR A 31 -4.06 14.07 7.65
C THR A 31 -5.12 15.09 7.23
N VAL A 32 -5.24 16.20 7.94
CA VAL A 32 -6.21 17.26 7.64
C VAL A 32 -5.90 17.93 6.29
N VAL A 33 -4.66 18.32 6.05
CA VAL A 33 -4.24 18.96 4.78
C VAL A 33 -4.48 18.04 3.60
N ASN A 34 -4.05 16.79 3.70
CA ASN A 34 -4.25 15.81 2.64
C ASN A 34 -5.74 15.49 2.41
N PHE A 35 -6.54 15.45 3.47
CA PHE A 35 -7.98 15.22 3.36
C PHE A 35 -8.67 16.39 2.65
N ILE A 36 -8.41 17.62 3.08
CA ILE A 36 -8.99 18.83 2.46
C ILE A 36 -8.57 18.91 0.99
N ALA A 37 -7.29 18.72 0.69
CA ALA A 37 -6.80 18.73 -0.67
C ALA A 37 -7.53 17.68 -1.53
N LYS A 38 -7.58 16.42 -1.07
CA LYS A 38 -8.27 15.34 -1.81
C LYS A 38 -9.75 15.65 -2.05
N VAL A 39 -10.48 16.08 -1.01
CA VAL A 39 -11.91 16.41 -1.14
C VAL A 39 -12.13 17.56 -2.11
N SER A 40 -11.32 18.63 -2.02
CA SER A 40 -11.45 19.81 -2.90
C SER A 40 -11.20 19.45 -4.35
N PHE A 41 -10.13 18.68 -4.64
CA PHE A 41 -9.80 18.32 -6.02
C PHE A 41 -10.72 17.23 -6.56
N THR A 42 -11.16 16.29 -5.74
CA THR A 42 -12.19 15.32 -6.15
C THR A 42 -13.49 16.03 -6.48
N GLY A 43 -13.90 17.01 -5.68
CA GLY A 43 -15.07 17.85 -5.94
C GLY A 43 -14.95 18.61 -7.26
N LEU A 44 -13.78 19.20 -7.55
CA LEU A 44 -13.51 19.88 -8.83
C LEU A 44 -13.60 18.93 -10.02
N ILE A 45 -13.10 17.69 -9.89
CA ILE A 45 -13.21 16.68 -10.94
C ILE A 45 -14.68 16.40 -11.27
N PHE A 46 -15.55 16.20 -10.27
CA PHE A 46 -16.98 15.96 -10.50
C PHE A 46 -17.72 17.15 -11.12
N ILE A 47 -17.26 18.38 -10.86
CA ILE A 47 -17.87 19.59 -11.43
C ILE A 47 -17.40 19.83 -12.87
N CYS A 48 -16.10 19.66 -13.13
CA CYS A 48 -15.47 20.05 -14.39
C CYS A 48 -15.48 18.96 -15.46
N ILE A 49 -15.47 17.68 -15.07
CA ILE A 49 -15.38 16.56 -16.02
C ILE A 49 -16.77 16.04 -16.31
N ARG A 50 -17.21 16.20 -17.54
CA ARG A 50 -18.54 15.78 -17.99
C ARG A 50 -18.51 14.82 -19.17
N THR A 51 -17.40 14.78 -19.92
CA THR A 51 -17.25 13.93 -21.09
C THR A 51 -16.06 12.98 -20.96
N PRO A 52 -16.06 11.83 -21.64
CA PRO A 52 -14.91 10.91 -21.64
C PRO A 52 -13.61 11.55 -22.15
N GLU A 53 -13.71 12.55 -23.04
CA GLU A 53 -12.57 13.29 -23.58
C GLU A 53 -11.86 14.14 -22.54
N ASP A 54 -12.58 14.57 -21.50
CA ASP A 54 -12.05 15.36 -20.38
C ASP A 54 -11.18 14.52 -19.41
N SER A 55 -11.06 13.21 -19.62
CA SER A 55 -10.29 12.31 -18.77
C SER A 55 -8.83 12.73 -18.56
N ILE A 56 -8.25 13.44 -19.53
CA ILE A 56 -6.89 14.01 -19.43
C ILE A 56 -6.78 15.02 -18.28
N TYR A 57 -7.85 15.81 -18.06
CA TYR A 57 -7.87 16.83 -17.00
C TYR A 57 -7.96 16.24 -15.60
N VAL A 58 -8.41 14.99 -15.45
CA VAL A 58 -8.37 14.27 -14.15
C VAL A 58 -6.95 14.22 -13.60
N THR A 59 -5.99 13.87 -14.46
CA THR A 59 -4.57 13.81 -14.10
C THR A 59 -4.02 15.20 -13.76
N LEU A 60 -4.43 16.21 -14.52
CA LEU A 60 -4.03 17.60 -14.27
C LEU A 60 -4.54 18.12 -12.92
N PHE A 61 -5.84 17.95 -12.64
CA PHE A 61 -6.44 18.39 -11.36
C PHE A 61 -5.81 17.65 -10.18
N ASN A 62 -5.59 16.34 -10.27
CA ASN A 62 -4.88 15.60 -9.25
C ASN A 62 -3.48 16.18 -9.02
N SER A 63 -2.72 16.46 -10.07
CA SER A 63 -1.38 17.04 -9.97
C SER A 63 -1.37 18.41 -9.28
N ILE A 64 -2.28 19.29 -9.65
CA ILE A 64 -2.45 20.58 -8.97
C ILE A 64 -2.75 20.36 -7.49
N GLY A 65 -3.62 19.39 -7.16
CA GLY A 65 -3.94 19.02 -5.79
C GLY A 65 -2.73 18.60 -4.97
N TYR A 66 -1.90 17.73 -5.53
CA TYR A 66 -0.67 17.30 -4.88
C TYR A 66 0.33 18.44 -4.68
N ILE A 67 0.50 19.32 -5.68
CA ILE A 67 1.41 20.48 -5.57
C ILE A 67 0.91 21.44 -4.49
N VAL A 68 -0.38 21.79 -4.48
CA VAL A 68 -0.95 22.70 -3.48
C VAL A 68 -0.84 22.12 -2.08
N ALA A 69 -1.18 20.83 -1.90
CA ALA A 69 -1.02 20.13 -0.62
C ALA A 69 0.43 20.11 -0.16
N GLY A 70 1.37 19.82 -1.07
CA GLY A 70 2.80 19.80 -0.80
C GLY A 70 3.34 21.15 -0.35
N VAL A 71 3.00 22.22 -1.10
CA VAL A 71 3.40 23.60 -0.77
C VAL A 71 2.85 24.05 0.60
N ILE A 72 1.56 23.82 0.87
CA ILE A 72 0.93 24.16 2.15
C ILE A 72 1.63 23.40 3.29
N SER A 73 1.85 22.09 3.11
CA SER A 73 2.52 21.24 4.10
C SER A 73 3.96 21.70 4.36
N TYR A 74 4.70 22.06 3.31
CA TYR A 74 6.07 22.56 3.43
C TYR A 74 6.15 23.90 4.17
N ILE A 75 5.32 24.87 3.78
CA ILE A 75 5.26 26.18 4.44
C ILE A 75 4.88 26.03 5.93
N PHE A 76 3.90 25.16 6.21
CA PHE A 76 3.52 24.88 7.59
C PHE A 76 4.66 24.22 8.38
N ALA A 77 5.35 23.23 7.81
CA ALA A 77 6.50 22.58 8.43
C ALA A 77 7.60 23.61 8.78
N CYS A 78 7.97 24.47 7.83
CA CYS A 78 8.96 25.51 8.04
C CYS A 78 8.59 26.46 9.17
N ARG A 79 7.32 26.90 9.21
CA ARG A 79 6.84 27.83 10.26
C ARG A 79 6.70 27.16 11.63
N TYR A 80 6.09 25.97 11.67
CA TYR A 80 5.80 25.28 12.91
C TYR A 80 7.05 24.76 13.62
N PHE A 81 7.97 24.17 12.85
CA PHE A 81 9.24 23.63 13.38
C PHE A 81 10.38 24.66 13.35
N LYS A 82 10.13 25.92 12.91
CA LYS A 82 11.13 26.98 12.76
C LYS A 82 12.35 26.56 11.94
N LEU A 83 12.10 25.77 10.89
CA LEU A 83 13.16 25.28 10.02
C LEU A 83 13.65 26.38 9.10
N ARG A 84 14.96 26.42 8.90
CA ARG A 84 15.59 27.25 7.87
C ARG A 84 16.03 26.36 6.73
N PRO A 85 15.43 26.48 5.53
CA PRO A 85 15.88 25.71 4.38
C PRO A 85 17.29 26.16 3.99
N GLU A 86 18.21 25.20 3.99
CA GLU A 86 19.60 25.41 3.55
C GLU A 86 19.87 24.56 2.31
N MET A 87 20.65 25.08 1.39
CA MET A 87 21.09 24.31 0.21
C MET A 87 22.09 23.24 0.66
N PRO A 88 21.79 21.95 0.46
CA PRO A 88 22.70 20.89 0.86
C PRO A 88 23.94 20.87 0.00
N THR A 89 25.08 20.51 0.59
CA THR A 89 26.31 20.27 -0.17
C THR A 89 26.22 18.98 -0.97
N LEU A 90 26.94 18.91 -2.10
CA LEU A 90 26.97 17.68 -2.93
C LEU A 90 27.40 16.45 -2.14
N ARG A 91 28.29 16.58 -1.18
CA ARG A 91 28.72 15.49 -0.29
C ARG A 91 27.58 15.00 0.59
N ALA A 92 26.78 15.91 1.15
CA ALA A 92 25.62 15.57 1.97
C ALA A 92 24.54 14.84 1.13
N ILE A 93 24.33 15.28 -0.11
CA ILE A 93 23.39 14.60 -1.04
C ILE A 93 23.89 13.18 -1.34
N GLN A 94 25.17 13.00 -1.67
CA GLN A 94 25.75 11.69 -1.96
C GLN A 94 25.67 10.74 -0.74
N GLN A 95 25.94 11.25 0.46
CA GLN A 95 25.81 10.47 1.68
C GLN A 95 24.35 10.03 1.92
N GLN A 96 23.38 10.93 1.79
CA GLN A 96 21.96 10.61 1.95
C GLN A 96 21.48 9.60 0.89
N LEU A 97 21.91 9.72 -0.37
CA LEU A 97 21.61 8.76 -1.41
C LEU A 97 22.21 7.38 -1.12
N ARG A 98 23.40 7.32 -0.56
CA ARG A 98 24.05 6.06 -0.17
C ARG A 98 23.34 5.41 1.02
N ASP A 99 23.00 6.18 2.04
CA ASP A 99 22.37 5.68 3.26
C ASP A 99 20.91 5.30 3.03
N GLY A 100 20.17 6.09 2.22
CA GLY A 100 18.79 5.84 1.84
C GLY A 100 18.61 4.87 0.67
N GLY A 101 19.65 4.63 -0.13
CA GLY A 101 19.58 3.88 -1.37
C GLY A 101 19.07 2.44 -1.20
N TYR A 102 19.45 1.76 -0.12
CA TYR A 102 18.96 0.43 0.19
C TYR A 102 17.45 0.42 0.50
N ILE A 103 16.99 1.40 1.28
CA ILE A 103 15.57 1.55 1.62
C ILE A 103 14.77 1.91 0.36
N PHE A 104 15.29 2.82 -0.46
CA PHE A 104 14.70 3.20 -1.73
C PHE A 104 14.53 1.99 -2.66
N LEU A 105 15.62 1.25 -2.90
CA LEU A 105 15.60 0.07 -3.76
C LEU A 105 14.62 -1.00 -3.24
N SER A 106 14.54 -1.18 -1.92
CA SER A 106 13.58 -2.07 -1.29
C SER A 106 12.14 -1.64 -1.56
N THR A 107 11.86 -0.35 -1.40
CA THR A 107 10.52 0.23 -1.61
C THR A 107 10.12 0.16 -3.09
N VAL A 108 11.05 0.47 -3.99
CA VAL A 108 10.84 0.33 -5.45
C VAL A 108 10.53 -1.12 -5.81
N SER A 109 11.32 -2.07 -5.31
CA SER A 109 11.08 -3.50 -5.56
C SER A 109 9.72 -3.95 -5.07
N MET A 110 9.30 -3.53 -3.86
CA MET A 110 7.98 -3.83 -3.33
C MET A 110 6.85 -3.22 -4.18
N ASN A 111 6.98 -1.98 -4.62
CA ASN A 111 5.98 -1.32 -5.44
C ASN A 111 5.92 -1.92 -6.85
N LEU A 112 7.05 -2.27 -7.43
CA LEU A 112 7.11 -2.92 -8.73
C LEU A 112 6.30 -4.22 -8.73
N TYR A 113 6.56 -5.15 -7.82
CA TYR A 113 5.81 -6.40 -7.85
C TYR A 113 4.32 -6.23 -7.49
N ARG A 114 3.98 -5.27 -6.60
CA ARG A 114 2.58 -5.00 -6.22
C ARG A 114 1.74 -4.42 -7.36
N ASN A 115 2.35 -3.64 -8.24
CA ASN A 115 1.64 -2.98 -9.33
C ASN A 115 1.91 -3.62 -10.70
N SER A 116 2.81 -4.59 -10.80
CA SER A 116 3.17 -5.24 -12.06
C SER A 116 2.05 -6.07 -12.65
N ASN A 117 1.10 -6.54 -11.85
CA ASN A 117 -0.01 -7.36 -12.34
C ASN A 117 -0.77 -6.67 -13.47
N VAL A 118 -1.15 -5.38 -13.28
CA VAL A 118 -1.85 -4.60 -14.30
C VAL A 118 -0.98 -4.40 -15.54
N LEU A 119 0.31 -4.12 -15.35
CA LEU A 119 1.25 -3.92 -16.45
C LEU A 119 1.42 -5.20 -17.29
N ILE A 120 1.63 -6.34 -16.63
CA ILE A 120 1.79 -7.63 -17.30
C ILE A 120 0.51 -8.00 -18.07
N LEU A 121 -0.67 -7.84 -17.43
CA LEU A 121 -1.94 -8.07 -18.12
C LEU A 121 -2.05 -7.22 -19.40
N GLY A 122 -1.62 -5.94 -19.35
CA GLY A 122 -1.66 -5.03 -20.49
C GLY A 122 -0.79 -5.46 -21.68
N PHE A 123 0.25 -6.29 -21.46
CA PHE A 123 1.04 -6.85 -22.55
C PHE A 123 0.41 -8.08 -23.21
N PHE A 124 -0.46 -8.80 -22.51
CA PHE A 124 -1.01 -10.08 -22.97
C PHE A 124 -2.50 -10.06 -23.25
N LEU A 125 -3.24 -9.11 -22.67
CA LEU A 125 -4.70 -9.05 -22.78
C LEU A 125 -5.16 -7.70 -23.33
N ASN A 126 -6.43 -7.63 -23.75
CA ASN A 126 -7.04 -6.40 -24.22
C ASN A 126 -7.37 -5.43 -23.06
N ASP A 127 -7.52 -4.15 -23.39
CA ASP A 127 -7.76 -3.08 -22.43
C ASP A 127 -9.02 -3.29 -21.58
N ALA A 128 -10.06 -3.91 -22.13
CA ALA A 128 -11.30 -4.19 -21.42
C ALA A 128 -11.09 -5.16 -20.25
N LEU A 129 -10.34 -6.25 -20.45
CA LEU A 129 -10.01 -7.21 -19.40
C LEU A 129 -9.05 -6.63 -18.36
N VAL A 130 -8.09 -5.82 -18.81
CA VAL A 130 -7.17 -5.11 -17.90
C VAL A 130 -7.94 -4.12 -17.03
N GLY A 131 -8.86 -3.36 -17.61
CA GLY A 131 -9.73 -2.43 -16.90
C GLY A 131 -10.62 -3.13 -15.86
N LEU A 132 -11.16 -4.30 -16.23
CA LEU A 132 -11.99 -5.12 -15.36
C LEU A 132 -11.20 -5.63 -14.14
N TYR A 133 -9.97 -6.12 -14.35
CA TYR A 133 -9.07 -6.50 -13.25
C TYR A 133 -8.70 -5.30 -12.37
N ALA A 134 -8.29 -4.19 -12.98
CA ALA A 134 -7.89 -2.99 -12.25
C ALA A 134 -9.04 -2.41 -11.41
N GLY A 135 -10.29 -2.48 -11.90
CA GLY A 135 -11.48 -2.11 -11.14
C GLY A 135 -11.69 -3.01 -9.92
N ALA A 136 -11.63 -4.33 -10.12
CA ALA A 136 -11.74 -5.31 -9.04
C ALA A 136 -10.61 -5.14 -8.01
N GLU A 137 -9.37 -4.95 -8.45
CA GLU A 137 -8.20 -4.71 -7.59
C GLU A 137 -8.37 -3.44 -6.74
N LYS A 138 -8.93 -2.36 -7.30
CA LYS A 138 -9.21 -1.12 -6.55
C LYS A 138 -10.18 -1.34 -5.39
N ILE A 139 -11.20 -2.18 -5.57
CA ILE A 139 -12.15 -2.53 -4.50
C ILE A 139 -11.42 -3.24 -3.36
N ILE A 140 -10.58 -4.22 -3.68
CA ILE A 140 -9.78 -4.95 -2.68
C ILE A 140 -8.80 -4.01 -1.97
N LYS A 141 -8.07 -3.16 -2.70
CA LYS A 141 -7.13 -2.18 -2.14
C LYS A 141 -7.84 -1.15 -1.26
N ALA A 142 -9.05 -0.72 -1.63
CA ALA A 142 -9.86 0.17 -0.81
C ALA A 142 -10.24 -0.48 0.52
N ALA A 143 -10.68 -1.74 0.51
CA ALA A 143 -10.96 -2.50 1.73
C ALA A 143 -9.69 -2.71 2.59
N GLN A 144 -8.55 -3.04 1.98
CA GLN A 144 -7.27 -3.14 2.68
C GLN A 144 -6.82 -1.81 3.30
N SER A 145 -7.15 -0.67 2.70
CA SER A 145 -6.75 0.65 3.20
C SER A 145 -7.28 0.96 4.61
N ILE A 146 -8.32 0.27 5.06
CA ILE A 146 -8.87 0.37 6.43
C ILE A 146 -7.84 -0.12 7.46
N THR A 147 -6.96 -1.05 7.09
CA THR A 147 -5.95 -1.60 8.00
C THR A 147 -4.77 -0.64 8.24
N THR A 148 -4.49 0.25 7.32
CA THR A 148 -3.34 1.16 7.36
C THR A 148 -3.38 2.12 8.56
N PRO A 149 -4.47 2.85 8.84
CA PRO A 149 -4.54 3.74 10.01
C PRO A 149 -4.38 2.98 11.34
N ILE A 150 -4.98 1.80 11.43
CA ILE A 150 -4.89 0.94 12.63
C ILE A 150 -3.44 0.53 12.87
N SER A 151 -2.78 0.09 11.81
CA SER A 151 -1.39 -0.37 11.88
C SER A 151 -0.42 0.78 12.17
N ASN A 152 -0.65 1.95 11.60
CA ASN A 152 0.15 3.15 11.88
C ASN A 152 0.01 3.60 13.35
N ALA A 153 -1.15 3.42 13.96
CA ALA A 153 -1.37 3.68 15.38
C ALA A 153 -0.72 2.61 16.28
N LEU A 154 -0.75 1.34 15.85
CA LEU A 154 -0.17 0.22 16.61
C LEU A 154 1.36 0.20 16.55
N PHE A 155 1.96 0.64 15.46
CA PHE A 155 3.41 0.57 15.27
C PHE A 155 4.20 1.27 16.38
N PRO A 156 3.97 2.56 16.71
CA PRO A 156 4.70 3.24 17.78
C PRO A 156 4.40 2.66 19.15
N TYR A 157 3.15 2.24 19.41
CA TYR A 157 2.78 1.58 20.65
C TYR A 157 3.58 0.29 20.88
N VAL A 158 3.64 -0.57 19.86
CA VAL A 158 4.40 -1.82 19.91
C VAL A 158 5.90 -1.55 20.01
N ALA A 159 6.41 -0.57 19.26
CA ALA A 159 7.83 -0.19 19.33
C ALA A 159 8.25 0.25 20.75
N LYS A 160 7.40 1.06 21.41
CA LYS A 160 7.63 1.48 22.80
C LYS A 160 7.56 0.30 23.77
N PHE A 161 6.54 -0.53 23.65
CA PHE A 161 6.37 -1.74 24.48
C PHE A 161 7.58 -2.69 24.35
N PHE A 162 8.16 -2.79 23.14
CA PHE A 162 9.28 -3.69 22.87
C PHE A 162 10.61 -3.23 23.47
N LYS A 163 10.79 -1.94 23.79
CA LYS A 163 12.02 -1.45 24.41
C LYS A 163 12.27 -2.12 25.77
N ASP A 164 11.21 -2.24 26.57
CA ASP A 164 11.31 -2.67 27.97
C ASP A 164 10.83 -4.12 28.19
N SER A 165 10.41 -4.82 27.14
CA SER A 165 9.81 -6.15 27.27
C SER A 165 10.79 -7.27 26.95
N ALA A 166 10.69 -8.37 27.72
CA ALA A 166 11.38 -9.62 27.40
C ALA A 166 10.91 -10.20 26.06
N PHE A 167 11.78 -10.94 25.37
CA PHE A 167 11.53 -11.45 24.04
C PHE A 167 10.22 -12.27 23.94
N ASN A 168 9.95 -13.13 24.93
CA ASN A 168 8.71 -13.93 24.97
C ASN A 168 7.45 -13.08 25.10
N GLN A 169 7.52 -11.94 25.78
CA GLN A 169 6.41 -10.99 25.89
C GLN A 169 6.14 -10.31 24.53
N LYS A 170 7.19 -10.00 23.77
CA LYS A 170 7.06 -9.43 22.41
C LYS A 170 6.29 -10.38 21.48
N ILE A 171 6.68 -11.67 21.46
CA ILE A 171 6.00 -12.69 20.66
C ILE A 171 4.53 -12.85 21.07
N ARG A 172 4.28 -12.93 22.38
CA ARG A 172 2.92 -13.05 22.92
C ARG A 172 2.05 -11.86 22.53
N GLN A 173 2.59 -10.65 22.57
CA GLN A 173 1.88 -9.44 22.19
C GLN A 173 1.50 -9.44 20.69
N ILE A 174 2.43 -9.79 19.80
CA ILE A 174 2.14 -9.89 18.37
C ILE A 174 1.08 -10.96 18.10
N LYS A 175 1.18 -12.12 18.73
CA LYS A 175 0.15 -13.17 18.59
C LYS A 175 -1.23 -12.67 19.05
N ARG A 176 -1.30 -11.95 20.17
CA ARG A 176 -2.57 -11.36 20.66
C ARG A 176 -3.14 -10.33 19.68
N LEU A 177 -2.30 -9.44 19.15
CA LEU A 177 -2.73 -8.44 18.15
C LEU A 177 -3.20 -9.10 16.86
N SER A 178 -2.49 -10.12 16.38
CA SER A 178 -2.91 -10.88 15.19
C SER A 178 -4.27 -11.54 15.39
N LEU A 179 -4.48 -12.20 16.53
CA LEU A 179 -5.77 -12.83 16.86
C LEU A 179 -6.91 -11.80 16.96
N LEU A 180 -6.64 -10.65 17.60
CA LEU A 180 -7.63 -9.58 17.73
C LEU A 180 -8.05 -9.04 16.34
N MET A 181 -7.09 -8.89 15.43
CA MET A 181 -7.35 -8.37 14.09
C MET A 181 -7.91 -9.41 13.12
N THR A 182 -7.80 -10.70 13.43
CA THR A 182 -8.37 -11.76 12.58
C THR A 182 -9.88 -11.62 12.45
N ILE A 183 -10.60 -11.32 13.53
CA ILE A 183 -12.08 -11.22 13.51
C ILE A 183 -12.55 -10.10 12.58
N PRO A 184 -12.16 -8.82 12.78
CA PRO A 184 -12.63 -7.74 11.91
C PRO A 184 -12.18 -7.91 10.45
N LEU A 185 -10.96 -8.41 10.21
CA LEU A 185 -10.49 -8.66 8.86
C LEU A 185 -11.28 -9.78 8.17
N THR A 186 -11.64 -10.84 8.90
CA THR A 186 -12.50 -11.91 8.38
C THR A 186 -13.89 -11.40 8.03
N VAL A 187 -14.47 -10.56 8.89
CA VAL A 187 -15.78 -9.94 8.62
C VAL A 187 -15.71 -9.09 7.34
N ILE A 188 -14.71 -8.24 7.20
CA ILE A 188 -14.53 -7.40 5.99
C ILE A 188 -14.33 -8.29 4.76
N THR A 189 -13.51 -9.33 4.84
CA THR A 189 -13.27 -10.28 3.75
C THR A 189 -14.57 -10.94 3.29
N ILE A 190 -15.38 -11.44 4.23
CA ILE A 190 -16.67 -12.06 3.92
C ILE A 190 -17.63 -11.03 3.32
N MET A 191 -17.72 -9.84 3.90
CA MET A 191 -18.55 -8.76 3.37
C MET A 191 -18.19 -8.43 1.92
N VAL A 192 -16.91 -8.22 1.61
CA VAL A 192 -16.45 -7.91 0.24
C VAL A 192 -16.76 -9.06 -0.71
N GLY A 193 -16.57 -10.32 -0.31
CA GLY A 193 -16.88 -11.49 -1.13
C GLY A 193 -18.38 -11.69 -1.38
N VAL A 194 -19.22 -11.47 -0.36
CA VAL A 194 -20.68 -11.60 -0.45
C VAL A 194 -21.28 -10.43 -1.24
N PHE A 195 -20.86 -9.21 -0.94
CA PHE A 195 -21.35 -8.00 -1.62
C PHE A 195 -20.59 -7.68 -2.92
N ALA A 196 -19.77 -8.60 -3.44
CA ALA A 196 -19.10 -8.43 -4.73
C ALA A 196 -20.04 -8.07 -5.89
N PRO A 197 -21.25 -8.68 -6.03
CA PRO A 197 -22.19 -8.29 -7.09
C PRO A 197 -22.67 -6.84 -6.95
N LEU A 198 -22.93 -6.39 -5.71
CA LEU A 198 -23.36 -5.02 -5.44
C LEU A 198 -22.23 -4.03 -5.72
N ALA A 199 -21.02 -4.35 -5.27
CA ALA A 199 -19.81 -3.53 -5.52
C ALA A 199 -19.54 -3.40 -7.01
N ASN A 200 -19.67 -4.48 -7.79
CA ASN A 200 -19.53 -4.47 -9.23
C ASN A 200 -20.56 -3.57 -9.90
N ARG A 201 -21.84 -3.69 -9.50
CA ARG A 201 -22.92 -2.88 -10.07
C ARG A 201 -22.78 -1.38 -9.77
N VAL A 202 -22.37 -1.03 -8.54
CA VAL A 202 -22.30 0.37 -8.09
C VAL A 202 -21.02 1.07 -8.57
N LEU A 203 -19.89 0.34 -8.61
CA LEU A 203 -18.58 0.96 -8.85
C LEU A 203 -18.06 0.77 -10.27
N LEU A 204 -18.51 -0.26 -10.97
CA LEU A 204 -18.05 -0.57 -12.33
C LEU A 204 -19.15 -0.38 -13.38
N ASP A 205 -20.36 -0.01 -12.97
CA ASP A 205 -21.55 0.22 -13.82
C ASP A 205 -21.81 -0.91 -14.83
N ASN A 206 -21.35 -2.09 -14.53
CA ASN A 206 -21.41 -3.24 -15.42
C ASN A 206 -21.66 -4.53 -14.62
N VAL A 207 -22.58 -5.38 -15.10
CA VAL A 207 -22.83 -6.68 -14.48
C VAL A 207 -21.98 -7.74 -15.18
N ASP A 208 -20.64 -7.60 -15.07
CA ASP A 208 -19.74 -8.63 -15.61
C ASP A 208 -19.44 -9.67 -14.51
N TYR A 209 -19.87 -10.91 -14.76
CA TYR A 209 -19.62 -12.05 -13.84
C TYR A 209 -18.13 -12.26 -13.57
N LYS A 210 -17.25 -11.99 -14.55
CA LYS A 210 -15.79 -12.11 -14.37
C LYS A 210 -15.26 -11.13 -13.31
N ALA A 211 -15.79 -9.90 -13.23
CA ALA A 211 -15.41 -8.96 -12.18
C ALA A 211 -15.81 -9.46 -10.78
N ILE A 212 -16.99 -10.06 -10.67
CA ILE A 212 -17.47 -10.64 -9.41
C ILE A 212 -16.56 -11.80 -8.98
N GLU A 213 -16.19 -12.68 -9.90
CA GLU A 213 -15.28 -13.79 -9.63
C GLU A 213 -13.89 -13.29 -9.21
N LEU A 214 -13.35 -12.28 -9.91
CA LEU A 214 -12.08 -11.66 -9.55
C LEU A 214 -12.10 -11.07 -8.13
N ILE A 215 -13.16 -10.33 -7.77
CA ILE A 215 -13.32 -9.78 -6.42
C ILE A 215 -13.36 -10.92 -5.39
N ARG A 216 -14.09 -12.01 -5.66
CA ARG A 216 -14.17 -13.16 -4.77
C ARG A 216 -12.82 -13.88 -4.61
N ILE A 217 -12.09 -14.10 -5.70
CA ILE A 217 -10.76 -14.72 -5.66
C ILE A 217 -9.77 -13.86 -4.86
N MET A 218 -9.86 -12.54 -5.00
CA MET A 218 -8.96 -11.61 -4.31
C MET A 218 -9.42 -11.25 -2.90
N SER A 219 -10.70 -11.46 -2.51
CA SER A 219 -11.19 -11.06 -1.19
C SER A 219 -10.40 -11.63 -0.01
N PRO A 220 -9.88 -12.90 -0.01
CA PRO A 220 -9.07 -13.42 1.09
C PRO A 220 -7.76 -12.66 1.31
N VAL A 221 -7.30 -11.91 0.29
CA VAL A 221 -6.10 -11.05 0.38
C VAL A 221 -6.27 -9.95 1.43
N ILE A 222 -7.51 -9.55 1.73
CA ILE A 222 -7.81 -8.54 2.76
C ILE A 222 -7.40 -9.07 4.14
N LEU A 223 -7.81 -10.29 4.46
CA LEU A 223 -7.47 -10.95 5.72
C LEU A 223 -5.96 -11.22 5.81
N VAL A 224 -5.44 -11.92 4.81
CA VAL A 224 -4.05 -12.39 4.82
C VAL A 224 -3.07 -11.23 4.74
N GLY A 225 -3.34 -10.24 3.87
CA GLY A 225 -2.52 -9.03 3.75
C GLY A 225 -2.53 -8.17 5.01
N GLY A 226 -3.69 -8.04 5.68
CA GLY A 226 -3.79 -7.37 6.98
C GLY A 226 -2.99 -8.08 8.06
N LEU A 227 -3.04 -9.41 8.13
CA LEU A 227 -2.22 -10.20 9.04
C LEU A 227 -0.73 -10.12 8.71
N ASN A 228 -0.35 -10.12 7.44
CA ASN A 228 1.03 -9.91 6.98
C ASN A 228 1.58 -8.57 7.43
N TYR A 229 0.76 -7.52 7.41
CA TYR A 229 1.17 -6.21 7.90
C TYR A 229 1.48 -6.25 9.41
N ILE A 230 0.63 -6.90 10.20
CA ILE A 230 0.82 -7.02 11.66
C ILE A 230 2.03 -7.91 11.97
N LEU A 231 2.12 -9.09 11.39
CA LEU A 231 3.23 -10.01 11.61
C LEU A 231 4.55 -9.44 11.07
N GLY A 232 4.54 -8.91 9.85
CA GLY A 232 5.73 -8.42 9.17
C GLY A 232 6.18 -7.07 9.70
N ILE A 233 5.39 -6.00 9.46
CA ILE A 233 5.81 -4.64 9.75
C ILE A 233 5.74 -4.35 11.25
N VAL A 234 4.60 -4.59 11.89
CA VAL A 234 4.46 -4.32 13.32
C VAL A 234 5.26 -5.31 14.17
N GLY A 235 5.38 -6.58 13.73
CA GLY A 235 6.10 -7.62 14.45
C GLY A 235 7.58 -7.73 14.09
N LEU A 236 7.91 -8.34 12.94
CA LEU A 236 9.30 -8.68 12.59
C LEU A 236 10.22 -7.46 12.47
N VAL A 237 9.73 -6.34 11.92
CA VAL A 237 10.53 -5.11 11.80
C VAL A 237 10.86 -4.55 13.18
N ASN A 238 9.90 -4.49 14.12
CA ASN A 238 10.13 -4.01 15.49
C ASN A 238 10.99 -4.95 16.34
N ILE A 239 11.04 -6.25 16.00
CA ILE A 239 11.97 -7.21 16.66
C ILE A 239 13.41 -7.08 16.10
N GLY A 240 13.62 -6.31 15.03
CA GLY A 240 14.92 -6.17 14.36
C GLY A 240 15.16 -7.20 13.24
N ALA A 241 14.15 -7.99 12.85
CA ALA A 241 14.23 -8.99 11.78
C ALA A 241 13.88 -8.43 10.40
N GLN A 242 14.01 -7.13 10.18
CA GLN A 242 13.64 -6.41 8.95
C GLN A 242 14.28 -7.00 7.68
N ARG A 243 15.56 -7.42 7.74
CA ARG A 243 16.24 -8.03 6.58
C ARG A 243 15.59 -9.35 6.15
N ARG A 244 15.14 -10.17 7.12
CA ARG A 244 14.46 -11.44 6.83
C ARG A 244 13.08 -11.18 6.25
N PHE A 245 12.33 -10.25 6.83
CA PHE A 245 11.02 -9.85 6.30
C PHE A 245 11.12 -9.36 4.87
N PHE A 246 12.08 -8.47 4.58
CA PHE A 246 12.33 -7.98 3.21
C PHE A 246 12.65 -9.13 2.24
N LYS A 247 13.51 -10.08 2.65
CA LYS A 247 13.83 -11.28 1.84
C LYS A 247 12.55 -12.07 1.50
N TYR A 248 11.66 -12.28 2.48
CA TYR A 248 10.41 -13.01 2.25
C TYR A 248 9.48 -12.27 1.30
N VAL A 249 9.33 -10.97 1.46
CA VAL A 249 8.56 -10.11 0.56
C VAL A 249 9.10 -10.21 -0.88
N THR A 250 10.40 -10.13 -1.05
CA THR A 250 11.04 -10.20 -2.38
C THR A 250 10.85 -11.58 -3.03
N ILE A 251 11.06 -12.66 -2.27
CA ILE A 251 10.86 -14.03 -2.78
C ILE A 251 9.40 -14.26 -3.18
N SER A 252 8.45 -13.85 -2.32
CA SER A 252 7.02 -13.98 -2.62
C SER A 252 6.63 -13.17 -3.86
N GLY A 253 7.16 -11.96 -4.00
CA GLY A 253 6.89 -11.09 -5.14
C GLY A 253 7.45 -11.65 -6.45
N ILE A 254 8.72 -12.09 -6.46
CA ILE A 254 9.33 -12.70 -7.66
C ILE A 254 8.58 -13.98 -8.03
N GLY A 255 8.29 -14.84 -7.05
CA GLY A 255 7.56 -16.09 -7.29
C GLY A 255 6.18 -15.85 -7.91
N SER A 256 5.46 -14.84 -7.43
CA SER A 256 4.17 -14.43 -7.97
C SER A 256 4.26 -13.89 -9.40
N LEU A 257 5.27 -13.05 -9.68
CA LEU A 257 5.49 -12.55 -11.05
C LEU A 257 5.81 -13.68 -12.04
N LEU A 258 6.66 -14.62 -11.65
CA LEU A 258 6.97 -15.79 -12.47
C LEU A 258 5.72 -16.66 -12.70
N PHE A 259 4.95 -16.92 -11.65
CA PHE A 259 3.68 -17.63 -11.77
C PHE A 259 2.75 -16.95 -12.77
N MET A 260 2.58 -15.62 -12.63
CA MET A 260 1.71 -14.84 -13.50
C MET A 260 2.17 -14.89 -14.97
N LEU A 261 3.47 -14.69 -15.25
CA LEU A 261 4.02 -14.75 -16.61
C LEU A 261 3.78 -16.10 -17.27
N ILE A 262 3.88 -17.20 -16.51
CA ILE A 262 3.65 -18.55 -17.03
C ILE A 262 2.16 -18.81 -17.23
N SER A 263 1.31 -18.39 -16.27
CA SER A 263 -0.10 -18.76 -16.23
C SER A 263 -1.02 -17.84 -17.03
N VAL A 264 -0.56 -16.64 -17.43
CA VAL A 264 -1.40 -15.67 -18.15
C VAL A 264 -1.97 -16.20 -19.46
N HIS A 265 -1.23 -17.06 -20.15
CA HIS A 265 -1.68 -17.67 -21.41
C HIS A 265 -2.86 -18.63 -21.25
N TRP A 266 -2.97 -19.30 -20.09
CA TRP A 266 -4.03 -20.30 -19.82
C TRP A 266 -5.15 -19.75 -18.96
N LEU A 267 -4.82 -18.93 -17.96
CA LEU A 267 -5.77 -18.39 -17.00
C LEU A 267 -6.25 -16.97 -17.35
N GLY A 268 -5.63 -16.32 -18.34
CA GLY A 268 -6.00 -14.97 -18.74
C GLY A 268 -5.98 -14.00 -17.56
N VAL A 269 -7.05 -13.24 -17.37
CA VAL A 269 -7.19 -12.22 -16.32
C VAL A 269 -7.15 -12.81 -14.89
N TYR A 270 -7.54 -14.07 -14.73
CA TYR A 270 -7.52 -14.74 -13.42
C TYR A 270 -6.09 -15.01 -12.91
N SER A 271 -5.10 -15.08 -13.82
CA SER A 271 -3.69 -15.25 -13.44
C SER A 271 -3.22 -14.17 -12.47
N ALA A 272 -3.60 -12.92 -12.69
CA ALA A 272 -3.23 -11.80 -11.84
C ALA A 272 -3.92 -11.85 -10.46
N ALA A 273 -5.20 -12.23 -10.42
CA ALA A 273 -5.94 -12.39 -9.17
C ALA A 273 -5.35 -13.50 -8.29
N ILE A 274 -5.03 -14.63 -8.90
CA ILE A 274 -4.38 -15.76 -8.23
C ILE A 274 -2.96 -15.40 -7.80
N ALA A 275 -2.18 -14.73 -8.66
CA ALA A 275 -0.83 -14.27 -8.34
C ALA A 275 -0.82 -13.33 -7.12
N MET A 276 -1.77 -12.38 -7.06
CA MET A 276 -1.94 -11.49 -5.91
C MET A 276 -2.24 -12.28 -4.63
N ALA A 277 -3.16 -13.24 -4.69
CA ALA A 277 -3.48 -14.10 -3.56
C ALA A 277 -2.28 -14.96 -3.12
N LEU A 278 -1.60 -15.61 -4.06
CA LEU A 278 -0.42 -16.41 -3.79
C LEU A 278 0.70 -15.63 -3.09
N THR A 279 0.96 -14.39 -3.53
CA THR A 279 1.96 -13.53 -2.89
C THR A 279 1.69 -13.36 -1.41
N GLU A 280 0.45 -13.01 -1.06
CA GLU A 280 0.08 -12.78 0.34
C GLU A 280 0.08 -14.07 1.17
N TYR A 281 -0.36 -15.19 0.60
CA TYR A 281 -0.33 -16.50 1.28
C TYR A 281 1.10 -16.98 1.53
N ILE A 282 1.99 -16.90 0.54
CA ILE A 282 3.39 -17.29 0.68
C ILE A 282 4.08 -16.42 1.74
N LEU A 283 3.85 -15.12 1.69
CA LEU A 283 4.39 -14.18 2.68
C LEU A 283 3.88 -14.50 4.09
N PHE A 284 2.59 -14.83 4.23
CA PHE A 284 2.00 -15.22 5.50
C PHE A 284 2.67 -16.47 6.09
N VAL A 285 2.84 -17.50 5.27
CA VAL A 285 3.53 -18.74 5.68
C VAL A 285 4.95 -18.43 6.15
N PHE A 286 5.69 -17.60 5.42
CA PHE A 286 7.03 -17.19 5.81
C PHE A 286 7.05 -16.39 7.12
N CYS A 287 6.12 -15.46 7.32
CA CYS A 287 6.00 -14.70 8.56
C CYS A 287 5.72 -15.63 9.76
N VAL A 288 4.74 -16.51 9.63
CA VAL A 288 4.38 -17.47 10.68
C VAL A 288 5.55 -18.40 10.98
N TYR A 289 6.21 -18.94 9.95
CA TYR A 289 7.40 -19.79 10.12
C TYR A 289 8.51 -19.06 10.90
N GLN A 290 8.77 -17.80 10.54
CA GLN A 290 9.77 -17.00 11.25
C GLN A 290 9.43 -16.80 12.73
N PHE A 291 8.15 -16.56 13.06
CA PHE A 291 7.73 -16.47 14.47
C PHE A 291 7.86 -17.79 15.22
N MET A 292 7.59 -18.92 14.57
CA MET A 292 7.81 -20.25 15.19
C MET A 292 9.28 -20.51 15.48
N LEU A 293 10.18 -20.13 14.55
CA LEU A 293 11.64 -20.25 14.76
C LEU A 293 12.09 -19.36 15.91
N LEU A 294 11.64 -18.11 15.97
CA LEU A 294 11.99 -17.17 17.04
C LEU A 294 11.49 -17.65 18.40
N HIS A 295 10.33 -18.30 18.45
CA HIS A 295 9.80 -18.88 19.68
C HIS A 295 10.65 -20.07 20.19
N LYS A 296 11.10 -20.94 19.27
CA LYS A 296 11.97 -22.08 19.64
C LYS A 296 13.35 -21.65 20.14
N CYS A 297 13.91 -20.56 19.61
CA CYS A 297 15.21 -20.04 20.07
C CYS A 297 15.14 -19.32 21.44
N SER A 298 13.94 -19.08 21.97
CA SER A 298 13.73 -18.41 23.27
C SER A 298 13.53 -19.38 24.43
N HIS A 299 13.49 -20.67 24.15
CA HIS A 299 13.57 -21.79 25.10
C HIS A 299 14.92 -22.46 25.03
#